data_893550b0f2019209bdc6633f2f3f4ce1
#
_entry.id   893550b0f2019209bdc6633f2f3f4ce1
#
_cell.length_a   1.000
_cell.length_b   1.000
_cell.length_c   1.000
_cell.angle_alpha   90.00
_cell.angle_beta   90.00
_cell.angle_gamma   90.00
#
_symmetry.space_group_name_H-M   'P 1'
#
loop_
_entity.id
_entity.type
_entity.pdbx_description
1 polymer ?
#
loop_
_entity_poly.entity_id
_entity_poly.type
_entity_poly.pdbx_seq_one_letter_code
_entity_poly.pdbx_strand_id
1 'polypeptide(L)'
;MRLAALASRDAFALLGPGFGGGGWVLLSGLREASGPPDLVYAPFEAPGNAPRRCVAERREVVTVELEPPLVAPQVVLRAEGYHEAVARIREAIAAGDVYQVCYTVRAEVRIAGGAELLATMCRRGVPRFAAWVRLPGGEELVSASPELFFETDGRRIHTEPMKGTARSGGAGALEASAKDRAELAMITDLLRNDLTPVCRPRSVRVTCDRRTLVLPYALQTVSDIVGELFDGATPLDALGALHPGGSVTGAPKAAALAMIRDLEAGPRGAYCGALGLCAGERSVFSLLIRTASRTGEEWVYGVGSGVVWDSDADAELAELHLKLGALWSDTPSS
;
A
#
# COMPACT_ATOMS: atom_id res chain seq x y z
N MET A 1 -5.51 -15.15 20.01
CA MET A 1 -5.33 -13.85 20.72
C MET A 1 -6.44 -12.92 20.27
N ARG A 2 -7.13 -12.28 21.20
CA ARG A 2 -8.14 -11.27 20.90
C ARG A 2 -7.47 -9.92 20.66
N LEU A 3 -7.90 -9.19 19.64
CA LEU A 3 -7.34 -7.88 19.29
C LEU A 3 -7.44 -6.85 20.43
N ALA A 4 -8.52 -6.91 21.22
CA ALA A 4 -8.71 -6.01 22.36
C ALA A 4 -7.53 -6.05 23.36
N ALA A 5 -6.83 -7.18 23.47
CA ALA A 5 -5.66 -7.29 24.35
C ALA A 5 -4.44 -6.49 23.87
N LEU A 6 -4.42 -6.04 22.62
CA LEU A 6 -3.37 -5.18 22.07
C LEU A 6 -3.65 -3.70 22.29
N ALA A 7 -4.91 -3.32 22.47
CA ALA A 7 -5.30 -1.91 22.58
C ALA A 7 -4.61 -1.16 23.74
N SER A 8 -4.24 -1.88 24.81
CA SER A 8 -3.55 -1.34 25.97
C SER A 8 -2.02 -1.34 25.87
N ARG A 9 -1.43 -1.85 24.79
CA ARG A 9 0.03 -1.88 24.59
C ARG A 9 0.55 -0.54 24.09
N ASP A 10 1.72 -0.13 24.53
CA ASP A 10 2.32 1.16 24.15
C ASP A 10 2.73 1.18 22.68
N ALA A 11 3.65 0.30 22.28
CA ALA A 11 4.09 0.22 20.89
C ALA A 11 4.19 -1.25 20.45
N PHE A 12 3.59 -1.57 19.31
CA PHE A 12 3.55 -2.92 18.76
C PHE A 12 3.31 -2.91 17.26
N ALA A 13 3.58 -4.05 16.60
CA ALA A 13 3.11 -4.32 15.24
C ALA A 13 2.52 -5.73 15.18
N LEU A 14 1.26 -5.83 14.77
CA LEU A 14 0.59 -7.07 14.40
C LEU A 14 0.56 -7.12 12.86
N LEU A 15 1.27 -8.10 12.29
CA LEU A 15 1.50 -8.20 10.85
C LEU A 15 0.90 -9.50 10.31
N GLY A 16 0.15 -9.41 9.24
CA GLY A 16 -0.59 -10.50 8.62
C GLY A 16 0.28 -11.53 7.89
N PRO A 17 -0.36 -12.55 7.30
CA PRO A 17 0.32 -13.75 6.77
C PRO A 17 1.39 -13.49 5.72
N GLY A 18 1.25 -12.44 4.90
CA GLY A 18 2.21 -12.07 3.85
C GLY A 18 3.58 -11.66 4.38
N PHE A 19 3.66 -11.15 5.61
CA PHE A 19 4.93 -10.77 6.22
C PHE A 19 5.69 -11.96 6.81
N GLY A 20 4.99 -12.99 7.32
CA GLY A 20 5.60 -14.01 8.16
C GLY A 20 5.51 -15.46 7.65
N GLY A 21 5.05 -15.69 6.43
CA GLY A 21 5.02 -17.05 5.86
C GLY A 21 3.86 -17.93 6.33
N GLY A 22 2.68 -17.34 6.56
CA GLY A 22 1.42 -18.08 6.76
C GLY A 22 0.67 -17.83 8.08
N GLY A 23 1.30 -17.17 9.05
CA GLY A 23 0.67 -16.77 10.32
C GLY A 23 0.75 -15.28 10.58
N TRP A 24 0.07 -14.82 11.64
CA TRP A 24 0.26 -13.45 12.13
C TRP A 24 1.55 -13.35 12.93
N VAL A 25 2.30 -12.28 12.73
CA VAL A 25 3.51 -11.96 13.50
C VAL A 25 3.22 -10.79 14.43
N LEU A 26 3.43 -10.97 15.72
CA LEU A 26 3.35 -9.91 16.72
C LEU A 26 4.76 -9.48 17.10
N LEU A 27 5.06 -8.20 16.90
CA LEU A 27 6.22 -7.51 17.46
C LEU A 27 5.74 -6.65 18.63
N SER A 28 6.37 -6.77 19.78
CA SER A 28 6.01 -5.97 20.97
C SER A 28 7.22 -5.31 21.60
N GLY A 29 6.99 -4.23 22.37
CA GLY A 29 8.07 -3.42 22.91
C GLY A 29 8.88 -2.73 21.82
N LEU A 30 8.22 -2.15 20.81
CA LEU A 30 8.90 -1.46 19.71
C LEU A 30 9.61 -0.22 20.21
N ARG A 31 10.88 -0.08 19.82
CA ARG A 31 11.70 1.12 20.06
C ARG A 31 12.37 1.56 18.77
N GLU A 32 12.54 2.86 18.60
CA GLU A 32 13.31 3.38 17.48
C GLU A 32 14.76 2.93 17.53
N ALA A 33 15.34 2.64 16.38
CA ALA A 33 16.69 2.13 16.26
C ALA A 33 17.45 2.77 15.09
N SER A 34 18.75 2.93 15.26
CA SER A 34 19.69 3.35 14.21
C SER A 34 20.35 2.15 13.51
N GLY A 35 20.31 0.97 14.11
CA GLY A 35 20.87 -0.28 13.59
C GLY A 35 19.91 -1.05 12.67
N PRO A 36 20.21 -2.35 12.41
CA PRO A 36 19.32 -3.23 11.68
C PRO A 36 17.93 -3.29 12.34
N PRO A 37 16.85 -2.99 11.59
CA PRO A 37 15.50 -2.97 12.16
C PRO A 37 14.81 -4.32 12.06
N ASP A 38 13.82 -4.54 12.95
CA ASP A 38 12.80 -5.58 12.78
C ASP A 38 11.61 -5.05 11.96
N LEU A 39 11.25 -3.77 12.17
CA LEU A 39 10.15 -3.10 11.50
C LEU A 39 10.64 -1.79 10.86
N VAL A 40 10.23 -1.56 9.63
CA VAL A 40 10.47 -0.33 8.88
C VAL A 40 9.15 0.28 8.45
N TYR A 41 8.94 1.55 8.73
CA TYR A 41 7.82 2.34 8.26
C TYR A 41 8.29 3.56 7.49
N ALA A 42 7.89 3.69 6.24
CA ALA A 42 8.17 4.83 5.38
C ALA A 42 6.85 5.48 4.97
N PRO A 43 6.47 6.66 5.52
CA PRO A 43 5.34 7.43 5.03
C PRO A 43 5.58 7.89 3.59
N PHE A 44 4.52 8.26 2.86
CA PHE A 44 4.62 8.65 1.44
C PHE A 44 5.63 9.78 1.20
N GLU A 45 5.69 10.76 2.09
CA GLU A 45 6.57 11.92 2.01
C GLU A 45 8.01 11.65 2.50
N ALA A 46 8.37 10.38 2.68
CA ALA A 46 9.69 10.01 3.21
C ALA A 46 10.93 10.43 2.38
N PRO A 47 10.87 10.78 1.09
CA PRO A 47 12.02 11.41 0.44
C PRO A 47 12.42 12.70 1.16
N GLY A 48 13.52 12.64 1.93
CA GLY A 48 13.97 13.70 2.83
C GLY A 48 13.64 13.45 4.32
N ASN A 49 12.66 12.61 4.64
CA ASN A 49 12.44 12.07 5.97
C ASN A 49 12.84 10.60 5.96
N ALA A 50 13.94 10.26 6.61
CA ALA A 50 14.37 8.86 6.70
C ALA A 50 13.24 7.95 7.21
N PRO A 51 13.11 6.72 6.69
CA PRO A 51 12.11 5.79 7.20
C PRO A 51 12.32 5.54 8.69
N ARG A 52 11.23 5.43 9.44
CA ARG A 52 11.30 5.04 10.85
C ARG A 52 11.68 3.57 10.94
N ARG A 53 12.68 3.29 11.75
CA ARG A 53 13.23 1.96 11.98
C ARG A 53 13.02 1.60 13.43
N CYS A 54 12.41 0.44 13.67
CA CYS A 54 12.15 -0.03 15.02
C CYS A 54 12.74 -1.42 15.22
N VAL A 55 13.24 -1.68 16.44
CA VAL A 55 13.55 -3.01 16.94
C VAL A 55 12.47 -3.43 17.93
N ALA A 56 12.15 -4.73 17.96
CA ALA A 56 11.20 -5.31 18.86
C ALA A 56 11.93 -5.99 20.04
N GLU A 57 11.38 -5.86 21.25
CA GLU A 57 11.86 -6.67 22.39
C GLU A 57 11.46 -8.13 22.24
N ARG A 58 10.31 -8.38 21.60
CA ARG A 58 9.77 -9.72 21.43
C ARG A 58 9.08 -9.89 20.08
N ARG A 59 9.32 -11.03 19.44
CA ARG A 59 8.67 -11.47 18.22
C ARG A 59 8.01 -12.83 18.42
N GLU A 60 6.74 -12.94 18.06
CA GLU A 60 5.95 -14.16 18.22
C GLU A 60 5.08 -14.42 16.99
N VAL A 61 4.85 -15.69 16.67
CA VAL A 61 3.79 -16.09 15.76
C VAL A 61 2.53 -16.33 16.58
N VAL A 62 1.43 -15.70 16.19
CA VAL A 62 0.17 -15.73 16.94
C VAL A 62 -1.01 -16.08 16.05
N THR A 63 -2.02 -16.71 16.65
CA THR A 63 -3.34 -16.84 16.03
C THR A 63 -4.20 -15.69 16.49
N VAL A 64 -4.85 -15.00 15.54
CA VAL A 64 -5.69 -13.83 15.80
C VAL A 64 -7.16 -14.17 15.57
N GLU A 65 -7.98 -13.84 16.52
CA GLU A 65 -9.45 -13.90 16.40
C GLU A 65 -9.94 -12.50 15.99
N LEU A 66 -10.51 -12.41 14.80
CA LEU A 66 -11.11 -11.18 14.28
C LEU A 66 -12.62 -11.21 14.60
N GLU A 67 -13.01 -10.50 15.65
CA GLU A 67 -14.42 -10.34 16.01
C GLU A 67 -15.00 -9.16 15.20
N PRO A 68 -16.14 -9.34 14.52
CA PRO A 68 -16.75 -8.24 13.78
C PRO A 68 -17.10 -7.09 14.74
N PRO A 69 -16.95 -5.82 14.31
CA PRO A 69 -17.30 -4.68 15.14
C PRO A 69 -18.81 -4.65 15.41
N LEU A 70 -19.19 -4.21 16.61
CA LEU A 70 -20.60 -4.05 17.00
C LEU A 70 -21.30 -2.91 16.25
N VAL A 71 -20.51 -1.92 15.79
CA VAL A 71 -21.01 -0.73 15.09
C VAL A 71 -20.19 -0.53 13.82
N ALA A 72 -20.89 -0.32 12.71
CA ALA A 72 -20.24 0.01 11.44
C ALA A 72 -19.54 1.38 11.55
N PRO A 73 -18.36 1.56 10.92
CA PRO A 73 -17.67 2.83 10.91
C PRO A 73 -18.49 3.89 10.16
N GLN A 74 -18.44 5.13 10.62
CA GLN A 74 -18.90 6.28 9.86
C GLN A 74 -17.73 6.79 9.00
N VAL A 75 -17.97 6.92 7.70
CA VAL A 75 -16.94 7.33 6.73
C VAL A 75 -17.42 8.53 5.96
N VAL A 76 -16.64 9.61 5.96
CA VAL A 76 -16.93 10.85 5.23
C VAL A 76 -15.79 11.12 4.24
N LEU A 77 -16.06 10.99 2.95
CA LEU A 77 -15.10 11.32 1.89
C LEU A 77 -14.96 12.86 1.77
N ARG A 78 -13.73 13.32 1.72
CA ARG A 78 -13.38 14.72 1.45
C ARG A 78 -12.81 14.80 0.03
N ALA A 79 -13.68 15.14 -0.90
CA ALA A 79 -13.36 15.19 -2.34
C ALA A 79 -13.62 16.58 -2.95
N GLU A 80 -13.59 17.62 -2.12
CA GLU A 80 -13.72 19.00 -2.58
C GLU A 80 -12.60 19.31 -3.60
N GLY A 81 -12.94 19.90 -4.73
CA GLY A 81 -11.98 20.23 -5.79
C GLY A 81 -11.54 19.04 -6.66
N TYR A 82 -12.11 17.84 -6.49
CA TYR A 82 -11.70 16.64 -7.24
C TYR A 82 -11.77 16.81 -8.76
N HIS A 83 -12.87 17.37 -9.26
CA HIS A 83 -13.07 17.61 -10.70
C HIS A 83 -12.05 18.58 -11.27
N GLU A 84 -11.74 19.66 -10.54
CA GLU A 84 -10.72 20.61 -10.92
C GLU A 84 -9.32 19.99 -10.97
N ALA A 85 -8.98 19.17 -9.98
CA ALA A 85 -7.72 18.45 -9.95
C ALA A 85 -7.58 17.49 -11.13
N VAL A 86 -8.63 16.71 -11.46
CA VAL A 86 -8.66 15.82 -12.63
C VAL A 86 -8.49 16.62 -13.91
N ALA A 87 -9.15 17.76 -14.06
CA ALA A 87 -9.01 18.63 -15.22
C ALA A 87 -7.55 19.13 -15.39
N ARG A 88 -6.93 19.63 -14.32
CA ARG A 88 -5.52 20.08 -14.33
C ARG A 88 -4.54 18.95 -14.67
N ILE A 89 -4.79 17.73 -14.16
CA ILE A 89 -3.95 16.57 -14.52
C ILE A 89 -4.09 16.26 -16.01
N ARG A 90 -5.30 16.26 -16.56
CA ARG A 90 -5.52 16.01 -17.97
C ARG A 90 -4.90 17.09 -18.87
N GLU A 91 -4.89 18.35 -18.45
CA GLU A 91 -4.16 19.43 -19.13
C GLU A 91 -2.66 19.17 -19.17
N ALA A 92 -2.06 18.74 -18.04
CA ALA A 92 -0.65 18.37 -17.99
C ALA A 92 -0.33 17.14 -18.85
N ILE A 93 -1.24 16.17 -18.94
CA ILE A 93 -1.10 15.02 -19.86
C ILE A 93 -1.15 15.50 -21.31
N ALA A 94 -2.07 16.40 -21.66
CA ALA A 94 -2.17 16.99 -23.01
C ALA A 94 -0.91 17.78 -23.39
N ALA A 95 -0.29 18.45 -22.43
CA ALA A 95 0.98 19.16 -22.61
C ALA A 95 2.19 18.22 -22.75
N GLY A 96 2.05 16.94 -22.38
CA GLY A 96 3.14 15.97 -22.40
C GLY A 96 4.03 15.98 -21.15
N ASP A 97 3.63 16.68 -20.08
CA ASP A 97 4.39 16.78 -18.84
C ASP A 97 4.36 15.48 -18.03
N VAL A 98 3.20 14.79 -18.06
CA VAL A 98 2.97 13.51 -17.41
C VAL A 98 2.14 12.58 -18.29
N TYR A 99 2.21 11.26 -18.06
CA TYR A 99 1.35 10.27 -18.70
C TYR A 99 0.22 9.81 -17.79
N GLN A 100 0.48 9.81 -16.49
CA GLN A 100 -0.47 9.43 -15.45
C GLN A 100 -0.10 10.12 -14.15
N VAL A 101 -1.10 10.50 -13.36
CA VAL A 101 -0.93 10.92 -11.96
C VAL A 101 -1.92 10.14 -11.10
N CYS A 102 -1.44 9.49 -10.04
CA CYS A 102 -2.29 8.93 -9.02
C CYS A 102 -2.72 10.05 -8.07
N TYR A 103 -3.94 10.55 -8.26
CA TYR A 103 -4.51 11.60 -7.41
C TYR A 103 -5.30 10.99 -6.26
N THR A 104 -5.10 11.54 -5.05
CA THR A 104 -5.69 10.97 -3.84
C THR A 104 -6.47 12.00 -3.04
N VAL A 105 -7.50 11.51 -2.37
CA VAL A 105 -8.33 12.25 -1.42
C VAL A 105 -8.39 11.50 -0.09
N ARG A 106 -8.94 12.14 0.93
CA ARG A 106 -9.03 11.59 2.27
C ARG A 106 -10.46 11.29 2.65
N ALA A 107 -10.63 10.25 3.45
CA ALA A 107 -11.87 9.99 4.17
C ALA A 107 -11.61 10.00 5.68
N GLU A 108 -12.46 10.71 6.41
CA GLU A 108 -12.51 10.63 7.86
C GLU A 108 -13.25 9.37 8.27
N VAL A 109 -12.68 8.61 9.20
CA VAL A 109 -13.26 7.35 9.67
C VAL A 109 -13.47 7.42 11.18
N ARG A 110 -14.71 7.31 11.61
CA ARG A 110 -15.08 7.26 13.03
C ARG A 110 -15.38 5.83 13.43
N ILE A 111 -14.56 5.29 14.29
CA ILE A 111 -14.63 3.95 14.84
C ILE A 111 -13.93 3.92 16.20
N ALA A 112 -14.29 2.99 17.08
CA ALA A 112 -13.83 2.98 18.45
C ALA A 112 -12.29 2.81 18.58
N GLY A 113 -11.67 1.98 17.74
CA GLY A 113 -10.22 1.80 17.80
C GLY A 113 -9.64 0.97 16.67
N GLY A 114 -8.31 0.74 16.73
CA GLY A 114 -7.58 -0.02 15.70
C GLY A 114 -7.99 -1.49 15.63
N ALA A 115 -8.43 -2.07 16.74
CA ALA A 115 -8.92 -3.45 16.79
C ALA A 115 -10.17 -3.63 15.92
N GLU A 116 -11.16 -2.78 16.13
CA GLU A 116 -12.43 -2.78 15.39
C GLU A 116 -12.21 -2.40 13.94
N LEU A 117 -11.27 -1.46 13.70
CA LEU A 117 -10.91 -1.05 12.36
C LEU A 117 -10.29 -2.21 11.57
N LEU A 118 -9.32 -2.93 12.15
CA LEU A 118 -8.70 -4.10 11.52
C LEU A 118 -9.74 -5.20 11.27
N ALA A 119 -10.58 -5.51 12.25
CA ALA A 119 -11.64 -6.51 12.11
C ALA A 119 -12.62 -6.14 10.98
N THR A 120 -13.00 -4.86 10.89
CA THR A 120 -13.84 -4.36 9.80
C THR A 120 -13.18 -4.53 8.44
N MET A 121 -11.93 -4.12 8.32
CA MET A 121 -11.19 -4.18 7.06
C MET A 121 -10.88 -5.62 6.60
N CYS A 122 -10.82 -6.57 7.54
CA CYS A 122 -10.55 -7.99 7.27
C CYS A 122 -11.82 -8.86 7.18
N ARG A 123 -13.03 -8.31 7.33
CA ARG A 123 -14.28 -9.10 7.40
C ARG A 123 -14.60 -9.98 6.19
N ARG A 124 -14.09 -9.61 5.00
CA ARG A 124 -14.22 -10.38 3.75
C ARG A 124 -13.07 -11.37 3.52
N GLY A 125 -12.21 -11.53 4.48
CA GLY A 125 -11.00 -12.32 4.42
C GLY A 125 -9.77 -11.47 4.76
N VAL A 126 -8.78 -12.10 5.36
CA VAL A 126 -7.55 -11.44 5.78
C VAL A 126 -6.68 -11.11 4.56
N PRO A 127 -6.41 -9.83 4.25
CA PRO A 127 -5.48 -9.47 3.18
C PRO A 127 -4.06 -9.98 3.47
N ARG A 128 -3.26 -10.19 2.44
CA ARG A 128 -1.88 -10.70 2.55
C ARG A 128 -1.06 -9.87 3.55
N PHE A 129 -1.13 -8.55 3.44
CA PHE A 129 -0.37 -7.61 4.25
C PHE A 129 -1.27 -6.82 5.19
N ALA A 130 -2.25 -7.49 5.79
CA ALA A 130 -3.02 -6.91 6.89
C ALA A 130 -2.05 -6.51 8.01
N ALA A 131 -2.27 -5.34 8.61
CA ALA A 131 -1.41 -4.86 9.69
C ALA A 131 -2.15 -3.94 10.64
N TRP A 132 -1.79 -4.02 11.92
CA TRP A 132 -2.12 -3.01 12.91
C TRP A 132 -0.84 -2.66 13.68
N VAL A 133 -0.41 -1.42 13.53
CA VAL A 133 0.86 -0.94 14.11
C VAL A 133 0.59 0.29 14.95
N ARG A 134 1.15 0.31 16.15
CA ARG A 134 1.31 1.51 16.96
C ARG A 134 2.80 1.74 17.14
N LEU A 135 3.28 2.84 16.58
CA LEU A 135 4.69 3.21 16.61
C LEU A 135 5.07 3.89 17.94
N PRO A 136 6.34 3.86 18.33
CA PRO A 136 6.84 4.75 19.37
C PRO A 136 6.45 6.21 19.04
N GLY A 137 5.89 6.94 20.02
CA GLY A 137 5.37 8.30 19.80
C GLY A 137 3.88 8.37 19.47
N GLY A 138 3.17 7.23 19.39
CA GLY A 138 1.71 7.16 19.39
C GLY A 138 1.05 7.22 18.02
N GLU A 139 1.80 7.39 16.92
CA GLU A 139 1.24 7.22 15.57
C GLU A 139 0.73 5.78 15.40
N GLU A 140 -0.46 5.64 14.86
CA GLU A 140 -1.11 4.35 14.70
C GLU A 140 -1.62 4.18 13.26
N LEU A 141 -1.42 3.00 12.70
CA LEU A 141 -1.93 2.65 11.37
C LEU A 141 -2.57 1.27 11.35
N VAL A 142 -3.62 1.14 10.55
CA VAL A 142 -4.29 -0.11 10.23
C VAL A 142 -4.35 -0.25 8.72
N SER A 143 -3.82 -1.35 8.20
CA SER A 143 -3.73 -1.62 6.77
C SER A 143 -4.42 -2.92 6.40
N ALA A 144 -5.13 -2.91 5.28
CA ALA A 144 -5.68 -4.09 4.60
C ALA A 144 -5.05 -4.26 3.21
N SER A 145 -3.76 -3.96 3.09
CA SER A 145 -3.06 -4.00 1.81
C SER A 145 -2.97 -5.42 1.25
N PRO A 146 -3.29 -5.62 -0.04
CA PRO A 146 -3.01 -6.86 -0.75
C PRO A 146 -1.63 -6.85 -1.44
N GLU A 147 -0.96 -5.68 -1.57
CA GLU A 147 0.13 -5.44 -2.50
C GLU A 147 1.49 -5.64 -1.88
N LEU A 148 2.26 -6.55 -2.49
CA LEU A 148 3.69 -6.67 -2.23
C LEU A 148 4.41 -5.49 -2.90
N PHE A 149 5.04 -4.64 -2.08
CA PHE A 149 5.90 -3.59 -2.62
C PHE A 149 7.20 -4.19 -3.14
N PHE A 150 7.92 -4.87 -2.26
CA PHE A 150 9.03 -5.76 -2.65
C PHE A 150 9.37 -6.71 -1.49
N GLU A 151 10.08 -7.78 -1.83
CA GLU A 151 10.73 -8.64 -0.84
C GLU A 151 12.18 -8.89 -1.25
N THR A 152 13.03 -9.16 -0.26
CA THR A 152 14.42 -9.59 -0.47
C THR A 152 14.69 -10.91 0.22
N ASP A 153 15.55 -11.72 -0.39
CA ASP A 153 16.09 -12.96 0.20
C ASP A 153 17.58 -13.02 -0.19
N GLY A 154 18.43 -12.71 0.78
CA GLY A 154 19.81 -12.37 0.49
C GLY A 154 19.88 -11.20 -0.49
N ARG A 155 20.52 -11.42 -1.66
CA ARG A 155 20.61 -10.39 -2.71
C ARG A 155 19.47 -10.42 -3.72
N ARG A 156 18.66 -11.45 -3.72
CA ARG A 156 17.49 -11.50 -4.62
C ARG A 156 16.45 -10.50 -4.16
N ILE A 157 15.98 -9.66 -5.07
CA ILE A 157 14.83 -8.79 -4.88
C ILE A 157 13.71 -9.20 -5.82
N HIS A 158 12.47 -9.15 -5.33
CA HIS A 158 11.26 -9.40 -6.08
C HIS A 158 10.22 -8.32 -5.78
N THR A 159 9.51 -7.84 -6.79
CA THR A 159 8.38 -6.93 -6.67
C THR A 159 7.23 -7.41 -7.53
N GLU A 160 5.99 -7.17 -7.06
CA GLU A 160 4.77 -7.69 -7.66
C GLU A 160 3.73 -6.56 -7.84
N PRO A 161 3.92 -5.67 -8.84
CA PRO A 161 2.93 -4.65 -9.14
C PRO A 161 1.60 -5.26 -9.54
N MET A 162 0.50 -4.64 -9.13
CA MET A 162 -0.85 -5.12 -9.41
C MET A 162 -1.75 -4.05 -10.02
N LYS A 163 -2.58 -4.46 -10.97
CA LYS A 163 -3.61 -3.65 -11.61
C LYS A 163 -4.82 -4.50 -11.97
N GLY A 164 -5.95 -3.83 -12.15
CA GLY A 164 -7.21 -4.51 -12.43
C GLY A 164 -7.74 -5.28 -11.24
N THR A 165 -9.04 -5.26 -11.04
CA THR A 165 -9.72 -6.00 -9.97
C THR A 165 -11.00 -6.60 -10.53
N ALA A 166 -11.21 -7.89 -10.31
CA ALA A 166 -12.46 -8.56 -10.64
C ALA A 166 -12.98 -9.38 -9.46
N ARG A 167 -14.27 -9.68 -9.45
CA ARG A 167 -14.87 -10.62 -8.50
C ARG A 167 -14.46 -12.06 -8.83
N SER A 168 -14.59 -12.95 -7.88
CA SER A 168 -14.46 -14.38 -8.12
C SER A 168 -15.35 -14.80 -9.30
N GLY A 169 -14.76 -15.48 -10.30
CA GLY A 169 -15.44 -15.80 -11.56
C GLY A 169 -15.21 -14.78 -12.70
N GLY A 170 -14.69 -13.59 -12.43
CA GLY A 170 -14.45 -12.54 -13.42
C GLY A 170 -13.08 -12.59 -14.12
N ALA A 171 -12.35 -13.70 -14.07
CA ALA A 171 -11.01 -13.81 -14.64
C ALA A 171 -10.95 -13.46 -16.14
N GLY A 172 -11.93 -13.90 -16.93
CA GLY A 172 -11.99 -13.59 -18.36
C GLY A 172 -12.13 -12.09 -18.67
N ALA A 173 -12.91 -11.35 -17.87
CA ALA A 173 -13.04 -9.89 -18.01
C ALA A 173 -11.72 -9.17 -17.66
N LEU A 174 -11.04 -9.66 -16.62
CA LEU A 174 -9.74 -9.13 -16.20
C LEU A 174 -8.66 -9.34 -17.25
N GLU A 175 -8.65 -10.54 -17.89
CA GLU A 175 -7.73 -10.86 -18.97
C GLU A 175 -8.02 -10.07 -20.26
N ALA A 176 -9.28 -9.76 -20.54
CA ALA A 176 -9.70 -9.03 -21.71
C ALA A 176 -9.47 -7.51 -21.62
N SER A 177 -9.31 -6.94 -20.42
CA SER A 177 -9.14 -5.50 -20.21
C SER A 177 -7.84 -4.98 -20.84
N ALA A 178 -7.97 -4.25 -21.95
CA ALA A 178 -6.84 -3.59 -22.61
C ALA A 178 -6.27 -2.45 -21.76
N LYS A 179 -7.13 -1.72 -21.03
CA LYS A 179 -6.75 -0.65 -20.11
C LYS A 179 -5.85 -1.18 -19.00
N ASP A 180 -6.32 -2.20 -18.26
CA ASP A 180 -5.55 -2.78 -17.15
C ASP A 180 -4.21 -3.35 -17.62
N ARG A 181 -4.18 -3.92 -18.82
CA ARG A 181 -2.95 -4.42 -19.44
C ARG A 181 -1.94 -3.31 -19.71
N ALA A 182 -2.39 -2.20 -20.30
CA ALA A 182 -1.52 -1.06 -20.59
C ALA A 182 -0.99 -0.41 -19.30
N GLU A 183 -1.85 -0.25 -18.30
CA GLU A 183 -1.46 0.29 -16.99
C GLU A 183 -0.45 -0.61 -16.28
N LEU A 184 -0.67 -1.93 -16.27
CA LEU A 184 0.26 -2.89 -15.65
C LEU A 184 1.62 -2.89 -16.36
N ALA A 185 1.63 -2.84 -17.70
CA ALA A 185 2.86 -2.78 -18.49
C ALA A 185 3.67 -1.50 -18.16
N MET A 186 3.00 -0.35 -18.07
CA MET A 186 3.64 0.92 -17.71
C MET A 186 4.26 0.88 -16.31
N ILE A 187 3.53 0.38 -15.31
CA ILE A 187 4.03 0.26 -13.93
C ILE A 187 5.17 -0.77 -13.84
N THR A 188 5.07 -1.86 -14.59
CA THR A 188 6.13 -2.88 -14.67
C THR A 188 7.43 -2.26 -15.20
N ASP A 189 7.36 -1.45 -16.25
CA ASP A 189 8.54 -0.77 -16.79
C ASP A 189 9.09 0.28 -15.82
N LEU A 190 8.24 1.05 -15.17
CA LEU A 190 8.63 2.02 -14.16
C LEU A 190 9.40 1.35 -13.01
N LEU A 191 8.90 0.24 -12.48
CA LEU A 191 9.58 -0.50 -11.39
C LEU A 191 10.90 -1.14 -11.85
N ARG A 192 10.99 -1.60 -13.09
CA ARG A 192 12.28 -2.05 -13.66
C ARG A 192 13.31 -0.93 -13.65
N ASN A 193 12.89 0.27 -14.05
CA ASN A 193 13.76 1.45 -14.02
C ASN A 193 14.15 1.83 -12.59
N ASP A 194 13.21 1.81 -11.66
CA ASP A 194 13.45 2.11 -10.24
C ASP A 194 14.41 1.11 -9.56
N LEU A 195 14.37 -0.17 -9.95
CA LEU A 195 15.28 -1.20 -9.45
C LEU A 195 16.70 -1.12 -10.04
N THR A 196 16.85 -0.58 -11.23
CA THR A 196 18.14 -0.56 -11.95
C THR A 196 19.29 0.08 -11.15
N PRO A 197 19.10 1.19 -10.41
CA PRO A 197 20.17 1.82 -9.63
C PRO A 197 20.71 1.00 -8.47
N VAL A 198 19.95 0.01 -7.96
CA VAL A 198 20.32 -0.80 -6.78
C VAL A 198 20.60 -2.25 -7.13
N CYS A 199 20.39 -2.65 -8.38
CA CYS A 199 20.60 -4.01 -8.86
C CYS A 199 21.81 -4.12 -9.78
N ARG A 200 22.41 -5.32 -9.83
CA ARG A 200 23.47 -5.65 -10.77
C ARG A 200 23.03 -5.42 -12.22
N PRO A 201 23.93 -4.95 -13.10
CA PRO A 201 23.60 -4.75 -14.51
C PRO A 201 22.99 -6.00 -15.14
N ARG A 202 21.88 -5.83 -15.87
CA ARG A 202 21.17 -6.91 -16.59
C ARG A 202 20.52 -7.97 -15.69
N SER A 203 20.49 -7.79 -14.36
CA SER A 203 19.82 -8.71 -13.44
C SER A 203 18.33 -8.45 -13.34
N VAL A 204 17.89 -7.20 -13.55
CA VAL A 204 16.47 -6.83 -13.48
C VAL A 204 15.73 -7.36 -14.70
N ARG A 205 14.74 -8.22 -14.46
CA ARG A 205 13.94 -8.86 -15.52
C ARG A 205 12.51 -9.13 -15.06
N VAL A 206 11.58 -9.09 -15.99
CA VAL A 206 10.21 -9.57 -15.80
C VAL A 206 10.23 -11.09 -15.98
N THR A 207 9.87 -11.82 -14.94
CA THR A 207 9.81 -13.30 -14.96
C THR A 207 8.42 -13.82 -15.29
N CYS A 208 7.38 -12.99 -14.99
CA CYS A 208 6.03 -13.23 -15.44
C CYS A 208 5.41 -11.86 -15.78
N ASP A 209 5.06 -11.68 -17.05
CA ASP A 209 4.49 -10.41 -17.50
C ASP A 209 3.09 -10.19 -16.90
N ARG A 210 2.29 -11.26 -16.84
CA ARG A 210 0.93 -11.17 -16.33
C ARG A 210 0.41 -12.51 -15.82
N ARG A 211 -0.10 -12.53 -14.59
CA ARG A 211 -0.84 -13.65 -14.02
C ARG A 211 -1.97 -13.16 -13.12
N THR A 212 -2.97 -14.00 -12.96
CA THR A 212 -4.06 -13.73 -12.01
C THR A 212 -3.63 -14.13 -10.60
N LEU A 213 -3.71 -13.16 -9.67
CA LEU A 213 -3.55 -13.38 -8.24
C LEU A 213 -4.94 -13.55 -7.61
N VAL A 214 -5.17 -14.68 -6.97
CA VAL A 214 -6.40 -14.96 -6.23
C VAL A 214 -6.26 -14.43 -4.81
N LEU A 215 -7.07 -13.44 -4.45
CA LEU A 215 -7.20 -12.92 -3.10
C LEU A 215 -8.49 -13.46 -2.45
N PRO A 216 -8.60 -13.46 -1.11
CA PRO A 216 -9.81 -13.96 -0.43
C PRO A 216 -11.11 -13.30 -0.89
N TYR A 217 -11.05 -12.09 -1.45
CA TYR A 217 -12.21 -11.25 -1.78
C TYR A 217 -12.22 -10.75 -3.23
N ALA A 218 -11.18 -11.03 -4.03
CA ALA A 218 -11.07 -10.53 -5.42
C ALA A 218 -10.01 -11.29 -6.20
N LEU A 219 -10.08 -11.16 -7.52
CA LEU A 219 -9.00 -11.50 -8.45
C LEU A 219 -8.27 -10.22 -8.85
N GLN A 220 -6.96 -10.27 -8.96
CA GLN A 220 -6.15 -9.16 -9.47
C GLN A 220 -5.12 -9.65 -10.49
N THR A 221 -4.72 -8.77 -11.39
CA THR A 221 -3.63 -9.06 -12.33
C THR A 221 -2.33 -8.51 -11.77
N VAL A 222 -1.27 -9.30 -11.80
CA VAL A 222 0.06 -8.94 -11.31
C VAL A 222 1.12 -9.31 -12.33
N SER A 223 2.27 -8.59 -12.27
CA SER A 223 3.52 -8.97 -12.94
C SER A 223 4.56 -9.34 -11.89
N ASP A 224 5.51 -10.20 -12.24
CA ASP A 224 6.63 -10.53 -11.36
C ASP A 224 7.93 -9.96 -11.93
N ILE A 225 8.60 -9.10 -11.18
CA ILE A 225 9.89 -8.51 -11.53
C ILE A 225 10.91 -8.94 -10.49
N VAL A 226 12.03 -9.45 -10.95
CA VAL A 226 13.14 -9.86 -10.07
C VAL A 226 14.41 -9.13 -10.44
N GLY A 227 15.32 -9.01 -9.47
CA GLY A 227 16.66 -8.47 -9.64
C GLY A 227 17.64 -9.10 -8.67
N GLU A 228 18.91 -8.77 -8.82
CA GLU A 228 19.98 -9.11 -7.89
C GLU A 228 20.62 -7.81 -7.40
N LEU A 229 20.47 -7.51 -6.12
CA LEU A 229 21.07 -6.34 -5.48
C LEU A 229 22.59 -6.33 -5.62
N PHE A 230 23.20 -5.15 -5.67
CA PHE A 230 24.66 -5.02 -5.59
C PHE A 230 25.20 -5.62 -4.29
N ASP A 231 26.48 -5.99 -4.29
CA ASP A 231 27.16 -6.43 -3.08
C ASP A 231 27.13 -5.30 -2.04
N GLY A 232 26.69 -5.64 -0.83
CA GLY A 232 26.56 -4.69 0.27
C GLY A 232 25.28 -3.85 0.25
N ALA A 233 24.47 -3.89 -0.80
CA ALA A 233 23.19 -3.22 -0.82
C ALA A 233 22.20 -3.92 0.15
N THR A 234 21.45 -3.11 0.86
CA THR A 234 20.52 -3.52 1.91
C THR A 234 19.05 -3.38 1.44
N PRO A 235 18.09 -3.99 2.15
CA PRO A 235 16.66 -3.71 1.89
C PRO A 235 16.28 -2.23 2.01
N LEU A 236 17.02 -1.44 2.81
CA LEU A 236 16.79 0.00 2.93
C LEU A 236 17.26 0.77 1.70
N ASP A 237 18.32 0.32 1.03
CA ASP A 237 18.77 0.90 -0.25
C ASP A 237 17.73 0.62 -1.34
N ALA A 238 17.16 -0.60 -1.37
CA ALA A 238 16.07 -0.95 -2.25
C ALA A 238 14.81 -0.10 -1.96
N LEU A 239 14.47 0.11 -0.67
CA LEU A 239 13.38 1.00 -0.28
C LEU A 239 13.65 2.43 -0.79
N GLY A 240 14.86 2.95 -0.64
CA GLY A 240 15.23 4.30 -1.11
C GLY A 240 15.09 4.48 -2.62
N ALA A 241 15.36 3.44 -3.41
CA ALA A 241 15.21 3.48 -4.87
C ALA A 241 13.75 3.38 -5.34
N LEU A 242 12.97 2.53 -4.69
CA LEU A 242 11.58 2.25 -5.08
C LEU A 242 10.58 3.27 -4.54
N HIS A 243 10.85 3.85 -3.35
CA HIS A 243 9.91 4.70 -2.63
C HIS A 243 9.99 6.18 -3.07
N PRO A 244 8.83 6.86 -3.23
CA PRO A 244 7.49 6.27 -3.20
C PRO A 244 7.19 5.43 -4.44
N GLY A 245 6.29 4.45 -4.26
CA GLY A 245 5.97 3.47 -5.29
C GLY A 245 5.43 4.09 -6.58
N GLY A 246 5.90 3.59 -7.73
CA GLY A 246 5.42 4.04 -9.04
C GLY A 246 3.92 3.84 -9.24
N SER A 247 3.37 2.75 -8.74
CA SER A 247 1.93 2.42 -8.84
C SER A 247 1.00 3.41 -8.14
N VAL A 248 1.54 4.19 -7.19
CA VAL A 248 0.79 5.18 -6.38
C VAL A 248 1.25 6.62 -6.60
N THR A 249 2.15 6.85 -7.54
CA THR A 249 2.61 8.21 -7.93
C THR A 249 2.18 8.57 -9.34
N GLY A 250 2.84 8.05 -10.33
CA GLY A 250 2.60 8.31 -11.74
C GLY A 250 3.87 8.33 -12.56
N ALA A 251 3.75 8.69 -13.83
CA ALA A 251 4.86 8.67 -14.78
C ALA A 251 4.89 9.95 -15.61
N PRO A 252 6.08 10.61 -15.80
CA PRO A 252 7.33 10.38 -15.07
C PRO A 252 7.20 10.69 -13.57
N LYS A 253 7.86 9.90 -12.70
CA LYS A 253 7.67 9.97 -11.24
C LYS A 253 7.91 11.37 -10.65
N ALA A 254 8.97 12.06 -11.07
CA ALA A 254 9.32 13.39 -10.54
C ALA A 254 8.24 14.45 -10.88
N ALA A 255 7.73 14.45 -12.10
CA ALA A 255 6.67 15.37 -12.53
C ALA A 255 5.35 15.05 -11.82
N ALA A 256 4.99 13.76 -11.72
CA ALA A 256 3.81 13.33 -10.99
C ALA A 256 3.86 13.74 -9.51
N LEU A 257 4.99 13.58 -8.83
CA LEU A 257 5.19 14.01 -7.44
C LEU A 257 5.06 15.53 -7.26
N ALA A 258 5.51 16.33 -8.23
CA ALA A 258 5.31 17.77 -8.19
C ALA A 258 3.82 18.12 -8.26
N MET A 259 3.08 17.51 -9.20
CA MET A 259 1.63 17.72 -9.31
C MET A 259 0.86 17.26 -8.07
N ILE A 260 1.22 16.11 -7.50
CA ILE A 260 0.61 15.60 -6.26
C ILE A 260 0.74 16.64 -5.14
N ARG A 261 1.93 17.20 -4.95
CA ARG A 261 2.16 18.25 -3.93
C ARG A 261 1.34 19.51 -4.15
N ASP A 262 1.10 19.87 -5.41
CA ASP A 262 0.34 21.08 -5.77
C ASP A 262 -1.18 20.88 -5.66
N LEU A 263 -1.66 19.66 -5.93
CA LEU A 263 -3.09 19.39 -6.06
C LEU A 263 -3.71 18.83 -4.78
N GLU A 264 -2.97 18.04 -4.01
CA GLU A 264 -3.52 17.40 -2.81
C GLU A 264 -3.56 18.35 -1.62
N ALA A 265 -4.63 18.28 -0.84
CA ALA A 265 -4.90 19.17 0.29
C ALA A 265 -3.90 19.03 1.46
N GLY A 266 -2.97 18.10 1.38
CA GLY A 266 -1.91 17.92 2.38
C GLY A 266 -1.25 16.53 2.29
N PRO A 267 -0.33 16.20 3.22
CA PRO A 267 0.51 15.00 3.13
C PRO A 267 -0.33 13.72 3.21
N ARG A 268 0.02 12.70 2.43
CA ARG A 268 -0.66 11.39 2.43
C ARG A 268 -0.39 10.60 3.72
N GLY A 269 0.74 10.87 4.37
CA GLY A 269 1.15 10.15 5.58
C GLY A 269 1.39 8.68 5.33
N ALA A 270 0.73 7.80 6.08
CA ALA A 270 0.86 6.35 5.91
C ALA A 270 0.33 5.85 4.56
N TYR A 271 -0.72 6.47 4.02
CA TYR A 271 -1.31 6.03 2.76
C TYR A 271 -0.33 6.21 1.60
N CYS A 272 -0.17 5.17 0.78
CA CYS A 272 0.83 5.08 -0.29
C CYS A 272 2.30 5.04 0.20
N GLY A 273 2.52 4.90 1.49
CA GLY A 273 3.81 4.61 2.08
C GLY A 273 4.17 3.13 2.01
N ALA A 274 5.16 2.71 2.79
CA ALA A 274 5.60 1.33 2.87
C ALA A 274 5.74 0.86 4.32
N LEU A 275 5.41 -0.42 4.57
CA LEU A 275 5.62 -1.10 5.84
C LEU A 275 6.41 -2.38 5.61
N GLY A 276 7.51 -2.56 6.30
CA GLY A 276 8.41 -3.70 6.13
C GLY A 276 8.67 -4.46 7.42
N LEU A 277 8.73 -5.79 7.31
CA LEU A 277 9.29 -6.70 8.32
C LEU A 277 10.65 -7.19 7.84
N CYS A 278 11.67 -7.00 8.66
CA CYS A 278 13.04 -7.47 8.42
C CYS A 278 13.34 -8.66 9.34
N ALA A 279 13.88 -9.73 8.76
CA ALA A 279 14.14 -10.98 9.49
C ALA A 279 15.40 -11.66 8.95
N GLY A 280 16.55 -11.25 9.42
CA GLY A 280 17.83 -11.74 8.91
C GLY A 280 18.03 -11.37 7.45
N GLU A 281 18.26 -12.36 6.58
CA GLU A 281 18.47 -12.12 5.15
C GLU A 281 17.17 -11.82 4.39
N ARG A 282 16.00 -12.15 4.96
CA ARG A 282 14.72 -11.90 4.34
C ARG A 282 14.06 -10.63 4.87
N SER A 283 13.60 -9.81 3.97
CA SER A 283 12.75 -8.66 4.29
C SER A 283 11.55 -8.63 3.35
N VAL A 284 10.39 -8.24 3.87
CA VAL A 284 9.14 -8.15 3.11
C VAL A 284 8.51 -6.80 3.36
N PHE A 285 8.26 -6.05 2.30
CA PHE A 285 7.64 -4.73 2.34
C PHE A 285 6.30 -4.75 1.61
N SER A 286 5.27 -4.22 2.25
CA SER A 286 3.98 -3.95 1.62
C SER A 286 3.85 -2.49 1.25
N LEU A 287 3.16 -2.21 0.14
CA LEU A 287 2.69 -0.88 -0.17
C LEU A 287 1.45 -0.58 0.68
N LEU A 288 1.42 0.55 1.38
CA LEU A 288 0.33 0.90 2.30
C LEU A 288 -0.86 1.51 1.55
N ILE A 289 -1.55 0.71 0.75
CA ILE A 289 -2.87 1.01 0.21
C ILE A 289 -3.95 0.38 1.08
N ARG A 290 -5.20 0.83 0.98
CA ARG A 290 -6.28 0.41 1.88
C ARG A 290 -5.85 0.56 3.34
N THR A 291 -5.36 1.74 3.67
CA THR A 291 -4.72 2.03 4.96
C THR A 291 -5.35 3.25 5.58
N ALA A 292 -5.67 3.15 6.85
CA ALA A 292 -6.02 4.27 7.70
C ALA A 292 -4.90 4.51 8.72
N SER A 293 -4.70 5.76 9.10
CA SER A 293 -3.75 6.15 10.14
C SER A 293 -4.29 7.28 11.00
N ARG A 294 -3.72 7.43 12.20
CA ARG A 294 -3.97 8.55 13.10
C ARG A 294 -2.74 8.92 13.91
N THR A 295 -2.64 10.18 14.27
CA THR A 295 -1.69 10.71 15.27
C THR A 295 -2.41 11.30 16.49
N GLY A 296 -3.72 11.40 16.44
CA GLY A 296 -4.64 11.87 17.48
C GLY A 296 -5.85 10.93 17.59
N GLU A 297 -7.04 11.51 17.70
CA GLU A 297 -8.27 10.73 17.90
C GLU A 297 -8.90 10.26 16.57
N GLU A 298 -8.74 11.04 15.49
CA GLU A 298 -9.41 10.78 14.22
C GLU A 298 -8.58 9.89 13.31
N TRP A 299 -9.24 8.87 12.75
CA TRP A 299 -8.66 8.05 11.69
C TRP A 299 -8.85 8.71 10.33
N VAL A 300 -7.76 8.79 9.57
CA VAL A 300 -7.76 9.24 8.18
C VAL A 300 -7.47 8.05 7.28
N TYR A 301 -8.35 7.79 6.32
CA TYR A 301 -8.20 6.76 5.30
C TYR A 301 -7.93 7.42 3.95
N GLY A 302 -6.85 7.01 3.28
CA GLY A 302 -6.53 7.49 1.95
C GLY A 302 -7.23 6.66 0.86
N VAL A 303 -7.69 7.32 -0.19
CA VAL A 303 -8.22 6.67 -1.39
C VAL A 303 -7.86 7.49 -2.63
N GLY A 304 -7.56 6.82 -3.74
CA GLY A 304 -7.16 7.49 -4.96
C GLY A 304 -7.34 6.64 -6.21
N SER A 305 -7.20 7.28 -7.36
CA SER A 305 -7.22 6.66 -8.69
C SER A 305 -6.09 7.20 -9.56
N GLY A 306 -5.70 6.41 -10.55
CA GLY A 306 -4.73 6.82 -11.56
C GLY A 306 -5.42 7.58 -12.69
N VAL A 307 -5.28 8.90 -12.70
CA VAL A 307 -5.83 9.75 -13.74
C VAL A 307 -4.96 9.66 -15.00
N VAL A 308 -5.56 9.29 -16.11
CA VAL A 308 -4.97 9.19 -17.45
C VAL A 308 -5.73 10.08 -18.44
N TRP A 309 -5.28 10.14 -19.71
CA TRP A 309 -5.90 10.96 -20.75
C TRP A 309 -7.43 10.76 -20.89
N ASP A 310 -7.85 9.49 -20.90
CA ASP A 310 -9.26 9.13 -21.10
C ASP A 310 -10.09 9.14 -19.80
N SER A 311 -9.51 9.55 -18.66
CA SER A 311 -10.23 9.60 -17.39
C SER A 311 -11.35 10.62 -17.42
N ASP A 312 -12.53 10.20 -16.95
CA ASP A 312 -13.69 11.04 -16.68
C ASP A 312 -13.82 11.29 -15.19
N ALA A 313 -13.97 12.55 -14.78
CA ALA A 313 -13.92 12.92 -13.36
C ALA A 313 -15.07 12.31 -12.53
N ASP A 314 -16.27 12.18 -13.11
CA ASP A 314 -17.41 11.57 -12.42
C ASP A 314 -17.22 10.06 -12.27
N ALA A 315 -16.70 9.40 -13.31
CA ALA A 315 -16.38 7.97 -13.27
C ALA A 315 -15.26 7.66 -12.27
N GLU A 316 -14.20 8.47 -12.23
CA GLU A 316 -13.12 8.32 -11.26
C GLU A 316 -13.62 8.54 -9.81
N LEU A 317 -14.44 9.56 -9.59
CA LEU A 317 -15.04 9.82 -8.27
C LEU A 317 -15.98 8.67 -7.83
N ALA A 318 -16.77 8.12 -8.75
CA ALA A 318 -17.60 6.94 -8.49
C ALA A 318 -16.73 5.73 -8.12
N GLU A 319 -15.58 5.54 -8.78
CA GLU A 319 -14.63 4.48 -8.44
C GLU A 319 -14.06 4.66 -7.02
N LEU A 320 -13.77 5.90 -6.57
CA LEU A 320 -13.36 6.17 -5.19
C LEU A 320 -14.44 5.75 -4.19
N HIS A 321 -15.70 6.07 -4.45
CA HIS A 321 -16.83 5.64 -3.62
C HIS A 321 -16.95 4.11 -3.57
N LEU A 322 -16.75 3.42 -4.70
CA LEU A 322 -16.74 1.95 -4.76
C LEU A 322 -15.59 1.36 -3.94
N LYS A 323 -14.39 1.93 -4.05
CA LYS A 323 -13.21 1.51 -3.25
C LYS A 323 -13.45 1.66 -1.75
N LEU A 324 -14.09 2.76 -1.34
CA LEU A 324 -14.51 2.98 0.05
C LEU A 324 -15.59 1.96 0.44
N GLY A 325 -16.66 1.85 -0.32
CA GLY A 325 -17.78 0.94 -0.03
C GLY A 325 -17.34 -0.52 0.10
N ALA A 326 -16.36 -0.95 -0.69
CA ALA A 326 -15.83 -2.31 -0.63
C ALA A 326 -15.24 -2.67 0.74
N LEU A 327 -14.77 -1.68 1.50
CA LEU A 327 -14.20 -1.88 2.84
C LEU A 327 -15.27 -1.79 3.96
N TRP A 328 -16.33 -0.98 3.76
CA TRP A 328 -17.24 -0.57 4.83
C TRP A 328 -18.65 -1.08 4.70
N SER A 329 -19.13 -1.50 3.52
CA SER A 329 -20.48 -1.98 3.32
C SER A 329 -20.58 -3.51 3.33
N ASP A 330 -21.66 -4.07 3.91
CA ASP A 330 -21.97 -5.50 3.81
C ASP A 330 -22.59 -5.85 2.46
N THR A 331 -23.10 -4.85 1.75
CA THR A 331 -23.67 -5.02 0.42
C THR A 331 -22.55 -5.16 -0.60
N PRO A 332 -22.52 -6.22 -1.40
CA PRO A 332 -21.65 -6.27 -2.57
C PRO A 332 -22.02 -5.07 -3.46
N SER A 333 -21.07 -4.20 -3.76
CA SER A 333 -21.27 -3.20 -4.81
C SER A 333 -21.72 -3.92 -6.07
N SER A 334 -22.93 -3.59 -6.51
CA SER A 334 -23.60 -4.15 -7.69
C SER A 334 -22.78 -3.95 -8.95
#